data_25616540c80e2e0bbb08e1ddc18e3d8f
#
_entry.id   25616540c80e2e0bbb08e1ddc18e3d8f
#
_cell.length_a   1.000
_cell.length_b   1.000
_cell.length_c   1.000
_cell.angle_alpha   90.00
_cell.angle_beta   90.00
_cell.angle_gamma   90.00
#
_symmetry.space_group_name_H-M   'P 1'
#
loop_
_entity.id
_entity.type
_entity.pdbx_description
1 polymer ?
#
loop_
_entity_poly.entity_id
_entity_poly.type
_entity_poly.pdbx_seq_one_letter_code
_entity_poly.pdbx_strand_id
1 'polypeptide(L)'
;TDSQFITDDMEDTARQVISIVCRQLPLFSGVSITPDIARVTDNSKVTDHHAILPTVQLEKQDVSALPQSEQKILNLIGMRLLCATGEKHTYAETQITLSCEGYEFKTKGKTVVQNGWKAIEELFKSSLKTKEKDDPMKSLPEVHEGDMLDSVSASVTEHFTTPPKQYTED
;
A
#
# COMPACT_ATOMS: atom_id res chain seq x y z
N THR A 1 -11.67 -8.37 14.24
CA THR A 1 -10.55 -9.30 14.43
C THR A 1 -9.29 -8.54 14.80
N ASP A 2 -8.45 -9.15 15.59
CA ASP A 2 -7.15 -8.66 16.04
C ASP A 2 -5.98 -9.27 15.24
N SER A 3 -6.22 -10.33 14.45
CA SER A 3 -5.20 -10.96 13.60
C SER A 3 -5.19 -10.41 12.18
N GLN A 4 -3.98 -10.33 11.63
CA GLN A 4 -3.69 -10.03 10.21
C GLN A 4 -3.25 -11.29 9.45
N PHE A 5 -3.26 -12.45 10.11
CA PHE A 5 -2.75 -13.72 9.59
C PHE A 5 -3.87 -14.76 9.46
N ILE A 6 -3.61 -15.76 8.64
CA ILE A 6 -4.42 -16.98 8.49
C ILE A 6 -3.62 -18.18 8.98
N THR A 7 -4.28 -19.30 9.21
CA THR A 7 -3.65 -20.58 9.50
C THR A 7 -3.29 -21.32 8.20
N ASP A 8 -2.38 -22.29 8.29
CA ASP A 8 -1.90 -23.09 7.15
C ASP A 8 -3.02 -23.90 6.47
N ASP A 9 -3.99 -24.40 7.23
CA ASP A 9 -5.16 -25.11 6.69
C ASP A 9 -6.09 -24.20 5.85
N MET A 10 -5.93 -22.88 5.94
CA MET A 10 -6.69 -21.89 5.15
C MET A 10 -6.00 -21.47 3.86
N GLU A 11 -4.78 -21.90 3.57
CA GLU A 11 -4.03 -21.43 2.40
C GLU A 11 -4.75 -21.67 1.07
N ASP A 12 -5.29 -22.87 0.87
CA ASP A 12 -6.02 -23.20 -0.37
C ASP A 12 -7.31 -22.38 -0.49
N THR A 13 -8.02 -22.18 0.61
CA THR A 13 -9.20 -21.32 0.65
C THR A 13 -8.82 -19.88 0.29
N ALA A 14 -7.72 -19.37 0.82
CA ALA A 14 -7.25 -18.02 0.51
C ALA A 14 -6.90 -17.87 -0.99
N ARG A 15 -6.23 -18.84 -1.60
CA ARG A 15 -5.94 -18.87 -3.05
C ARG A 15 -7.22 -18.83 -3.88
N GLN A 16 -8.20 -19.65 -3.50
CA GLN A 16 -9.50 -19.68 -4.16
C GLN A 16 -10.21 -18.34 -4.05
N VAL A 17 -10.27 -17.77 -2.85
CA VAL A 17 -10.91 -16.48 -2.59
C VAL A 17 -10.25 -15.35 -3.38
N ILE A 18 -8.91 -15.30 -3.47
CA ILE A 18 -8.17 -14.33 -4.30
C ILE A 18 -8.65 -14.41 -5.76
N SER A 19 -8.73 -15.62 -6.31
CA SER A 19 -9.21 -15.83 -7.69
C SER A 19 -10.65 -15.35 -7.86
N ILE A 20 -11.53 -15.61 -6.88
CA ILE A 20 -12.92 -15.16 -6.88
C ILE A 20 -12.99 -13.62 -6.82
N VAL A 21 -12.22 -12.98 -5.95
CA VAL A 21 -12.16 -11.52 -5.83
C VAL A 21 -11.78 -10.88 -7.17
N CYS A 22 -10.75 -11.38 -7.85
CA CYS A 22 -10.34 -10.86 -9.16
C CYS A 22 -11.40 -11.05 -10.26
N ARG A 23 -12.28 -12.06 -10.14
CA ARG A 23 -13.34 -12.32 -11.12
C ARG A 23 -14.65 -11.60 -10.81
N GLN A 24 -15.05 -11.59 -9.54
CA GLN A 24 -16.38 -11.15 -9.12
C GLN A 24 -16.47 -9.67 -8.77
N LEU A 25 -15.35 -9.06 -8.33
CA LEU A 25 -15.35 -7.63 -8.04
C LEU A 25 -14.94 -6.84 -9.29
N PRO A 26 -15.85 -6.05 -9.88
CA PRO A 26 -15.57 -5.32 -11.13
C PRO A 26 -14.33 -4.41 -11.04
N LEU A 27 -14.06 -3.86 -9.84
CA LEU A 27 -12.89 -3.02 -9.60
C LEU A 27 -11.56 -3.74 -9.85
N PHE A 28 -11.52 -5.05 -9.58
CA PHE A 28 -10.29 -5.86 -9.73
C PHE A 28 -10.33 -6.78 -10.95
N SER A 29 -11.33 -6.62 -11.82
CA SER A 29 -11.40 -7.34 -13.08
C SER A 29 -10.20 -7.00 -13.96
N GLY A 30 -9.43 -8.02 -14.31
CA GLY A 30 -8.17 -7.85 -15.05
C GLY A 30 -6.91 -7.70 -14.18
N VAL A 31 -7.04 -7.60 -12.85
CA VAL A 31 -5.88 -7.71 -11.95
C VAL A 31 -5.37 -9.15 -11.99
N SER A 32 -4.10 -9.30 -12.34
CA SER A 32 -3.40 -10.59 -12.33
C SER A 32 -2.27 -10.50 -11.32
N ILE A 33 -2.31 -11.39 -10.32
CA ILE A 33 -1.25 -11.52 -9.31
C ILE A 33 -0.84 -12.98 -9.17
N THR A 34 0.41 -13.19 -8.79
CA THR A 34 0.88 -14.48 -8.25
C THR A 34 0.91 -14.34 -6.73
N PRO A 35 -0.11 -14.87 -6.02
CA PRO A 35 -0.26 -14.60 -4.60
C PRO A 35 0.81 -15.32 -3.77
N ASP A 36 1.53 -14.58 -2.96
CA ASP A 36 2.46 -15.08 -1.95
C ASP A 36 1.69 -15.28 -0.63
N ILE A 37 1.05 -16.44 -0.50
CA ILE A 37 0.22 -16.76 0.67
C ILE A 37 1.07 -16.94 1.93
N ALA A 38 2.31 -17.42 1.80
CA ALA A 38 3.20 -17.62 2.95
C ALA A 38 3.43 -16.32 3.74
N ARG A 39 3.30 -15.14 3.11
CA ARG A 39 3.43 -13.85 3.78
C ARG A 39 2.33 -13.55 4.80
N VAL A 40 1.19 -14.18 4.66
CA VAL A 40 0.02 -13.98 5.52
C VAL A 40 -0.34 -15.22 6.33
N THR A 41 0.44 -16.30 6.22
CA THR A 41 0.25 -17.55 6.96
C THR A 41 1.16 -17.58 8.16
N ASP A 42 0.59 -17.61 9.36
CA ASP A 42 1.35 -17.77 10.62
C ASP A 42 0.43 -18.27 11.73
N ASN A 43 0.47 -19.57 12.02
CA ASN A 43 -0.38 -20.21 13.04
C ASN A 43 -0.17 -19.61 14.42
N SER A 44 1.04 -19.13 14.73
CA SER A 44 1.37 -18.58 16.04
C SER A 44 0.73 -17.20 16.29
N LYS A 45 0.27 -16.54 15.24
CA LYS A 45 -0.37 -15.22 15.27
C LYS A 45 -1.88 -15.26 15.08
N VAL A 46 -2.45 -16.45 15.02
CA VAL A 46 -3.89 -16.67 14.97
C VAL A 46 -4.29 -17.33 16.29
N THR A 47 -5.02 -16.59 17.13
CA THR A 47 -5.53 -17.09 18.41
C THR A 47 -7.00 -17.48 18.26
N ASP A 48 -7.90 -16.58 18.60
CA ASP A 48 -9.36 -16.82 18.53
C ASP A 48 -9.93 -16.53 17.14
N HIS A 49 -9.30 -15.63 16.41
CA HIS A 49 -9.76 -15.19 15.09
C HIS A 49 -8.60 -15.06 14.09
N HIS A 50 -8.85 -15.48 12.87
CA HIS A 50 -7.97 -15.20 11.73
C HIS A 50 -8.28 -13.84 11.09
N ALA A 51 -7.46 -13.41 10.13
CA ALA A 51 -7.70 -12.21 9.33
C ALA A 51 -9.05 -12.25 8.61
N ILE A 52 -9.64 -11.09 8.38
CA ILE A 52 -10.91 -10.98 7.63
C ILE A 52 -10.64 -11.30 6.15
N LEU A 53 -11.38 -12.27 5.63
CA LEU A 53 -11.37 -12.67 4.22
C LEU A 53 -12.80 -12.68 3.68
N PRO A 54 -13.01 -12.39 2.38
CA PRO A 54 -14.26 -12.77 1.72
C PRO A 54 -14.45 -14.29 1.77
N THR A 55 -15.67 -14.75 1.71
CA THR A 55 -15.95 -16.18 1.67
C THR A 55 -16.06 -16.70 0.24
N VAL A 56 -15.92 -18.00 0.04
CA VAL A 56 -16.08 -18.64 -1.28
C VAL A 56 -17.50 -18.47 -1.84
N GLN A 57 -18.50 -18.17 -1.00
CA GLN A 57 -19.86 -17.85 -1.45
C GLN A 57 -19.93 -16.62 -2.35
N LEU A 58 -18.92 -15.75 -2.29
CA LEU A 58 -18.81 -14.60 -3.21
C LEU A 58 -18.88 -15.02 -4.68
N GLU A 59 -18.45 -16.23 -5.02
CA GLU A 59 -18.52 -16.75 -6.39
C GLU A 59 -19.95 -16.82 -6.95
N LYS A 60 -20.93 -17.04 -6.07
CA LYS A 60 -22.36 -17.16 -6.43
C LYS A 60 -23.16 -15.88 -6.16
N GLN A 61 -22.51 -14.85 -5.64
CA GLN A 61 -23.16 -13.60 -5.24
C GLN A 61 -23.21 -12.63 -6.43
N ASP A 62 -24.38 -12.10 -6.70
CA ASP A 62 -24.48 -10.92 -7.55
C ASP A 62 -24.07 -9.67 -6.77
N VAL A 63 -22.81 -9.27 -6.93
CA VAL A 63 -22.24 -8.11 -6.23
C VAL A 63 -22.95 -6.81 -6.62
N SER A 64 -23.50 -6.72 -7.85
CA SER A 64 -24.21 -5.52 -8.31
C SER A 64 -25.56 -5.31 -7.60
N ALA A 65 -26.15 -6.37 -7.09
CA ALA A 65 -27.39 -6.33 -6.31
C ALA A 65 -27.19 -5.92 -4.85
N LEU A 66 -25.94 -5.89 -4.35
CA LEU A 66 -25.64 -5.47 -2.98
C LEU A 66 -25.82 -3.95 -2.80
N PRO A 67 -26.21 -3.48 -1.59
CA PRO A 67 -26.17 -2.06 -1.25
C PRO A 67 -24.79 -1.46 -1.50
N GLN A 68 -24.73 -0.20 -1.92
CA GLN A 68 -23.45 0.47 -2.26
C GLN A 68 -22.46 0.49 -1.10
N SER A 69 -22.92 0.59 0.15
CA SER A 69 -22.08 0.52 1.34
C SER A 69 -21.39 -0.84 1.50
N GLU A 70 -22.13 -1.92 1.24
CA GLU A 70 -21.61 -3.29 1.31
C GLU A 70 -20.60 -3.55 0.18
N GLN A 71 -20.90 -3.08 -1.04
CA GLN A 71 -19.95 -3.15 -2.16
C GLN A 71 -18.61 -2.44 -1.83
N LYS A 72 -18.68 -1.26 -1.17
CA LYS A 72 -17.47 -0.52 -0.76
C LYS A 72 -16.64 -1.29 0.28
N ILE A 73 -17.31 -1.89 1.27
CA ILE A 73 -16.64 -2.70 2.29
C ILE A 73 -16.02 -3.94 1.65
N LEU A 74 -16.76 -4.62 0.78
CA LEU A 74 -16.26 -5.81 0.09
C LEU A 74 -15.04 -5.48 -0.80
N ASN A 75 -15.10 -4.37 -1.53
CA ASN A 75 -13.95 -3.89 -2.30
C ASN A 75 -12.75 -3.54 -1.41
N LEU A 76 -12.96 -2.95 -0.23
CA LEU A 76 -11.90 -2.66 0.72
C LEU A 76 -11.23 -3.94 1.23
N ILE A 77 -12.02 -4.94 1.63
CA ILE A 77 -11.52 -6.24 2.08
C ILE A 77 -10.76 -6.95 0.95
N GLY A 78 -11.34 -6.97 -0.26
CA GLY A 78 -10.70 -7.54 -1.45
C GLY A 78 -9.36 -6.86 -1.76
N MET A 79 -9.33 -5.53 -1.76
CA MET A 79 -8.09 -4.77 -1.94
C MET A 79 -7.02 -5.15 -0.91
N ARG A 80 -7.40 -5.20 0.38
CA ARG A 80 -6.46 -5.56 1.45
C ARG A 80 -5.88 -6.95 1.26
N LEU A 81 -6.71 -7.93 0.89
CA LEU A 81 -6.26 -9.30 0.61
C LEU A 81 -5.27 -9.33 -0.56
N LEU A 82 -5.62 -8.68 -1.68
CA LEU A 82 -4.76 -8.62 -2.86
C LEU A 82 -3.44 -7.90 -2.59
N CYS A 83 -3.44 -6.83 -1.79
CA CYS A 83 -2.22 -6.12 -1.41
C CYS A 83 -1.35 -6.95 -0.46
N ALA A 84 -1.95 -7.65 0.51
CA ALA A 84 -1.21 -8.46 1.48
C ALA A 84 -0.49 -9.64 0.83
N THR A 85 -1.10 -10.22 -0.19
CA THR A 85 -0.57 -11.40 -0.92
C THR A 85 0.09 -11.06 -2.25
N GLY A 86 0.00 -9.81 -2.71
CA GLY A 86 0.55 -9.36 -3.98
C GLY A 86 2.07 -9.24 -3.97
N GLU A 87 2.62 -8.94 -5.13
CA GLU A 87 4.06 -8.75 -5.31
C GLU A 87 4.60 -7.61 -4.46
N LYS A 88 5.88 -7.68 -4.11
CA LYS A 88 6.54 -6.64 -3.30
C LYS A 88 6.63 -5.34 -4.09
N HIS A 89 6.36 -4.23 -3.41
CA HIS A 89 6.75 -2.91 -3.90
C HIS A 89 8.24 -2.71 -3.63
N THR A 90 9.00 -2.43 -4.68
CA THR A 90 10.44 -2.17 -4.57
C THR A 90 10.79 -0.80 -5.12
N TYR A 91 11.70 -0.11 -4.47
CA TYR A 91 12.20 1.18 -4.89
C TYR A 91 13.70 1.30 -4.60
N ALA A 92 14.39 2.09 -5.41
CA ALA A 92 15.73 2.55 -5.14
C ALA A 92 15.67 3.87 -4.36
N GLU A 93 16.35 3.93 -3.23
CA GLU A 93 16.52 5.18 -2.48
C GLU A 93 17.89 5.80 -2.84
N THR A 94 17.87 7.04 -3.27
CA THR A 94 19.07 7.83 -3.54
C THR A 94 19.17 8.91 -2.47
N GLN A 95 20.34 9.02 -1.85
CA GLN A 95 20.65 10.11 -0.95
C GLN A 95 21.76 10.97 -1.58
N ILE A 96 21.51 12.26 -1.68
CA ILE A 96 22.51 13.23 -2.11
C ILE A 96 22.94 14.03 -0.88
N THR A 97 24.25 14.15 -0.67
CA THR A 97 24.83 15.01 0.35
C THR A 97 25.63 16.10 -0.35
N LEU A 98 25.28 17.34 -0.11
CA LEU A 98 25.97 18.51 -0.60
C LEU A 98 26.78 19.11 0.55
N SER A 99 27.98 19.61 0.25
CA SER A 99 28.82 20.36 1.19
C SER A 99 28.94 21.81 0.72
N CYS A 100 28.68 22.74 1.61
CA CYS A 100 28.88 24.17 1.33
C CYS A 100 29.45 24.82 2.59
N GLU A 101 30.64 25.46 2.46
CA GLU A 101 31.33 26.16 3.56
C GLU A 101 31.45 25.32 4.86
N GLY A 102 31.64 24.00 4.71
CA GLY A 102 31.74 23.07 5.85
C GLY A 102 30.39 22.58 6.42
N TYR A 103 29.27 23.02 5.88
CA TYR A 103 27.92 22.52 6.26
C TYR A 103 27.45 21.47 5.27
N GLU A 104 26.79 20.43 5.80
CA GLU A 104 26.20 19.36 5.00
C GLU A 104 24.69 19.57 4.82
N PHE A 105 24.24 19.47 3.59
CA PHE A 105 22.82 19.47 3.21
C PHE A 105 22.49 18.11 2.61
N LYS A 106 21.46 17.44 3.16
CA LYS A 106 21.07 16.10 2.74
C LYS A 106 19.66 16.11 2.15
N THR A 107 19.51 15.45 1.02
CA THR A 107 18.20 15.17 0.43
C THR A 107 18.09 13.70 0.06
N LYS A 108 16.85 13.18 0.09
CA LYS A 108 16.56 11.81 -0.31
C LYS A 108 15.46 11.80 -1.35
N GLY A 109 15.60 10.94 -2.34
CA GLY A 109 14.61 10.64 -3.34
C GLY A 109 14.41 9.15 -3.48
N LYS A 110 13.27 8.76 -4.04
CA LYS A 110 12.94 7.36 -4.31
C LYS A 110 12.53 7.21 -5.76
N THR A 111 13.05 6.18 -6.40
CA THR A 111 12.63 5.78 -7.75
C THR A 111 12.00 4.41 -7.67
N VAL A 112 10.73 4.28 -8.08
CA VAL A 112 10.05 2.98 -8.09
C VAL A 112 10.69 2.08 -9.13
N VAL A 113 11.11 0.90 -8.69
CA VAL A 113 11.62 -0.17 -9.53
C VAL A 113 10.48 -1.12 -9.91
N GLN A 114 9.61 -1.44 -8.95
CA GLN A 114 8.45 -2.31 -9.15
C GLN A 114 7.28 -1.83 -8.29
N ASN A 115 6.14 -1.57 -8.92
CA ASN A 115 4.96 -1.10 -8.21
C ASN A 115 4.38 -2.15 -7.25
N GLY A 116 4.38 -3.42 -7.67
CA GLY A 116 3.87 -4.52 -6.86
C GLY A 116 2.46 -4.24 -6.34
N TRP A 117 2.22 -4.54 -5.06
CA TRP A 117 0.91 -4.37 -4.41
C TRP A 117 0.38 -2.93 -4.43
N LYS A 118 1.24 -1.92 -4.56
CA LYS A 118 0.80 -0.51 -4.60
C LYS A 118 -0.08 -0.19 -5.82
N ALA A 119 0.15 -0.87 -6.95
CA ALA A 119 -0.71 -0.69 -8.11
C ALA A 119 -2.18 -1.03 -7.82
N ILE A 120 -2.42 -2.04 -6.96
CA ILE A 120 -3.77 -2.44 -6.53
C ILE A 120 -4.37 -1.39 -5.57
N GLU A 121 -3.56 -0.88 -4.65
CA GLU A 121 -3.99 0.19 -3.74
C GLU A 121 -4.34 1.48 -4.50
N GLU A 122 -3.54 1.87 -5.48
CA GLU A 122 -3.79 3.04 -6.34
C GLU A 122 -5.08 2.87 -7.16
N LEU A 123 -5.31 1.67 -7.71
CA LEU A 123 -6.56 1.36 -8.39
C LEU A 123 -7.77 1.55 -7.46
N PHE A 124 -7.69 1.09 -6.23
CA PHE A 124 -8.75 1.27 -5.23
C PHE A 124 -8.92 2.76 -4.85
N LYS A 125 -7.85 3.48 -4.56
CA LYS A 125 -7.89 4.91 -4.22
C LYS A 125 -8.51 5.74 -5.33
N SER A 126 -8.16 5.47 -6.58
CA SER A 126 -8.74 6.16 -7.74
C SER A 126 -10.26 5.96 -7.85
N SER A 127 -10.77 4.79 -7.43
CA SER A 127 -12.21 4.51 -7.41
C SER A 127 -12.99 5.32 -6.38
N LEU A 128 -12.33 5.74 -5.30
CA LEU A 128 -12.96 6.50 -4.21
C LEU A 128 -13.15 7.99 -4.53
N LYS A 129 -12.63 8.49 -5.67
CA LYS A 129 -12.65 9.92 -6.04
C LYS A 129 -12.08 10.86 -4.97
N THR A 130 -11.34 10.33 -4.02
CA THR A 130 -10.70 11.11 -2.97
C THR A 130 -9.43 11.70 -3.55
N LYS A 131 -9.34 13.04 -3.61
CA LYS A 131 -8.09 13.73 -3.94
C LYS A 131 -7.18 13.62 -2.71
N GLU A 132 -6.61 12.47 -2.45
CA GLU A 132 -5.44 12.43 -1.58
C GLU A 132 -4.32 13.15 -2.33
N LYS A 133 -3.70 14.10 -1.66
CA LYS A 133 -2.44 14.68 -2.14
C LYS A 133 -1.41 13.58 -1.94
N ASP A 134 -1.21 12.77 -2.98
CA ASP A 134 0.03 12.01 -3.05
C ASP A 134 1.16 13.05 -3.00
N ASP A 135 2.00 12.94 -1.98
CA ASP A 135 3.21 13.73 -1.92
C ASP A 135 4.03 13.31 -3.15
N PRO A 136 4.22 14.19 -4.15
CA PRO A 136 4.87 13.77 -5.38
C PRO A 136 6.24 13.25 -4.99
N MET A 137 6.50 11.98 -5.29
CA MET A 137 7.81 11.38 -5.09
C MET A 137 8.85 12.31 -5.71
N LYS A 138 9.68 12.95 -4.88
CA LYS A 138 10.72 13.84 -5.36
C LYS A 138 11.70 13.02 -6.17
N SER A 139 11.61 13.14 -7.48
CA SER A 139 12.66 12.69 -8.38
C SER A 139 13.87 13.60 -8.14
N LEU A 140 14.97 13.02 -7.75
CA LEU A 140 16.23 13.75 -7.64
C LEU A 140 16.87 13.83 -9.03
N PRO A 141 17.58 14.94 -9.33
CA PRO A 141 18.39 15.02 -10.54
C PRO A 141 19.52 13.98 -10.48
N GLU A 142 19.97 13.58 -11.66
CA GLU A 142 21.17 12.76 -11.77
C GLU A 142 22.40 13.62 -11.43
N VAL A 143 23.15 13.22 -10.43
CA VAL A 143 24.39 13.89 -9.97
C VAL A 143 25.43 12.84 -9.65
N HIS A 144 26.69 13.20 -9.79
CA HIS A 144 27.83 12.35 -9.51
C HIS A 144 28.67 12.93 -8.37
N GLU A 145 29.45 12.08 -7.72
CA GLU A 145 30.39 12.52 -6.69
C GLU A 145 31.40 13.48 -7.29
N GLY A 146 31.55 14.64 -6.66
CA GLY A 146 32.43 15.70 -7.11
C GLY A 146 31.79 16.75 -8.02
N ASP A 147 30.50 16.60 -8.38
CA ASP A 147 29.79 17.64 -9.12
C ASP A 147 29.71 18.92 -8.30
N MET A 148 29.98 20.06 -8.95
CA MET A 148 29.85 21.38 -8.35
C MET A 148 28.55 22.04 -8.83
N LEU A 149 27.77 22.58 -7.87
CA LEU A 149 26.53 23.29 -8.16
C LEU A 149 26.78 24.79 -8.10
N ASP A 150 26.64 25.47 -9.22
CA ASP A 150 26.70 26.91 -9.32
C ASP A 150 25.31 27.55 -9.10
N SER A 151 25.29 28.77 -8.55
CA SER A 151 24.06 29.57 -8.41
C SER A 151 23.00 28.93 -7.52
N VAL A 152 23.36 28.49 -6.31
CA VAL A 152 22.45 27.95 -5.32
C VAL A 152 21.77 29.09 -4.53
N SER A 153 20.46 29.00 -4.35
CA SER A 153 19.69 29.86 -3.42
C SER A 153 19.20 29.04 -2.24
N ALA A 154 19.28 29.62 -1.05
CA ALA A 154 18.74 29.01 0.16
C ALA A 154 17.61 29.87 0.72
N SER A 155 16.56 29.23 1.23
CA SER A 155 15.48 29.90 1.97
C SER A 155 15.24 29.19 3.30
N VAL A 156 14.91 29.96 4.32
CA VAL A 156 14.54 29.44 5.63
C VAL A 156 13.03 29.52 5.77
N THR A 157 12.40 28.38 6.12
CA THR A 157 10.99 28.33 6.44
C THR A 157 10.79 27.97 7.91
N GLU A 158 9.94 28.71 8.58
CA GLU A 158 9.60 28.44 9.97
C GLU A 158 8.46 27.43 10.05
N HIS A 159 8.63 26.42 10.88
CA HIS A 159 7.62 25.39 11.13
C HIS A 159 7.40 25.25 12.64
N PHE A 160 6.14 25.17 13.03
CA PHE A 160 5.76 24.91 14.42
C PHE A 160 5.32 23.46 14.57
N THR A 161 5.69 22.83 15.68
CA THR A 161 5.16 21.52 16.05
C THR A 161 3.69 21.66 16.42
N THR A 162 2.88 20.70 15.93
CA THR A 162 1.47 20.62 16.38
C THR A 162 1.41 19.86 17.70
N PRO A 163 0.48 20.21 18.61
CA PRO A 163 0.28 19.45 19.84
C PRO A 163 -0.15 18.01 19.50
N PRO A 164 0.13 17.03 20.40
CA PRO A 164 -0.36 15.68 20.24
C PRO A 164 -1.89 15.67 20.15
N LYS A 165 -2.44 14.70 19.43
CA LYS A 165 -3.89 14.49 19.37
C LYS A 165 -4.45 14.27 20.78
N GLN A 166 -5.66 14.75 21.02
CA GLN A 166 -6.36 14.45 22.28
C GLN A 166 -6.61 12.94 22.36
N TYR A 167 -6.62 12.44 23.60
CA TYR A 167 -6.99 11.06 23.85
C TYR A 167 -8.44 10.81 23.40
N THR A 168 -8.68 9.70 22.74
CA THR A 168 -10.03 9.18 22.48
C THR A 168 -10.39 8.19 23.57
N GLU A 169 -11.67 8.09 23.91
CA GLU A 169 -12.17 7.03 24.77
C GLU A 169 -12.23 5.75 23.91
N ASP A 170 -11.24 4.88 24.05
CA ASP A 170 -11.23 3.50 23.59
C ASP A 170 -11.06 2.56 24.78
#